data_85986fdf0a08786999cb941f1ef3773c
#
_entry.id   85986fdf0a08786999cb941f1ef3773c
#
_cell.length_a   1.000
_cell.length_b   1.000
_cell.length_c   1.000
_cell.angle_alpha   90.00
_cell.angle_beta   90.00
_cell.angle_gamma   90.00
#
_symmetry.space_group_name_H-M   'P 1'
#
loop_
_entity.id
_entity.type
_entity.pdbx_description
1 polymer ?
#
loop_
_entity_poly.entity_id
_entity_poly.type
_entity_poly.pdbx_seq_one_letter_code
_entity_poly.pdbx_strand_id
1 'polypeptide(L)'
;MDQQTIGFALCGSFCTFRKTIDALRPLAEQYHIIPILSNAAYETDSRFGPAADFRREIEDICQERIRHTLPDVEPFGPRATLDLLVVAPCTGNTLGKLANGIADSPVTFACKAHL
;
A
#
# COMPACT_ATOMS: atom_id res chain seq x y z
N MET A 1 -14.16 18.49 -10.89
CA MET A 1 -12.88 17.90 -11.30
C MET A 1 -12.61 16.65 -10.49
N ASP A 2 -12.33 15.55 -11.19
CA ASP A 2 -12.12 14.28 -10.51
C ASP A 2 -10.81 14.29 -9.74
N GLN A 3 -10.83 13.68 -8.56
CA GLN A 3 -9.60 13.49 -7.81
C GLN A 3 -8.71 12.48 -8.52
N GLN A 4 -7.41 12.70 -8.46
CA GLN A 4 -6.44 11.70 -8.88
C GLN A 4 -6.47 10.53 -7.90
N THR A 5 -6.28 9.32 -8.41
CA THR A 5 -6.26 8.10 -7.63
C THR A 5 -4.82 7.64 -7.45
N ILE A 6 -4.42 7.52 -6.21
CA ILE A 6 -3.06 7.12 -5.84
C ILE A 6 -3.13 5.79 -5.11
N GLY A 7 -2.45 4.79 -5.64
CA GLY A 7 -2.18 3.57 -4.90
C GLY A 7 -1.05 3.83 -3.90
N PHE A 8 -1.29 3.57 -2.64
CA PHE A 8 -0.30 3.78 -1.59
C PHE A 8 0.00 2.45 -0.93
N ALA A 9 1.17 1.90 -1.24
CA ALA A 9 1.57 0.57 -0.81
C ALA A 9 2.53 0.64 0.36
N LEU A 10 2.18 -0.05 1.47
CA LEU A 10 2.99 -0.11 2.68
C LEU A 10 3.58 -1.51 2.84
N CYS A 11 4.88 -1.57 3.03
CA CYS A 11 5.59 -2.80 3.36
C CYS A 11 5.88 -2.87 4.85
N GLY A 12 6.44 -3.98 5.31
CA GLY A 12 6.60 -4.30 6.72
C GLY A 12 7.77 -3.64 7.43
N SER A 13 8.06 -2.37 7.12
CA SER A 13 9.06 -1.60 7.88
C SER A 13 8.35 -0.85 9.02
N PHE A 14 8.08 -1.57 10.12
CA PHE A 14 7.19 -1.10 11.17
C PHE A 14 7.68 0.14 11.91
N CYS A 15 8.99 0.33 12.00
CA CYS A 15 9.56 1.50 12.68
C CYS A 15 9.23 2.82 11.97
N THR A 16 8.87 2.77 10.69
CA THR A 16 8.51 3.95 9.92
C THR A 16 7.00 4.08 9.70
N PHE A 17 6.20 3.10 10.13
CA PHE A 17 4.75 3.09 9.92
C PHE A 17 4.07 4.35 10.42
N ARG A 18 4.39 4.78 11.65
CA ARG A 18 3.73 5.96 12.23
C ARG A 18 3.95 7.21 11.38
N LYS A 19 5.16 7.43 10.93
CA LYS A 19 5.48 8.58 10.07
C LYS A 19 4.73 8.50 8.74
N THR A 20 4.66 7.30 8.16
CA THR A 20 3.98 7.08 6.89
C THR A 20 2.47 7.31 7.02
N ILE A 21 1.86 6.78 8.07
CA ILE A 21 0.42 6.97 8.31
C ILE A 21 0.10 8.43 8.54
N ASP A 22 0.92 9.13 9.30
CA ASP A 22 0.73 10.57 9.53
C ASP A 22 0.85 11.37 8.23
N ALA A 23 1.73 10.97 7.32
CA ALA A 23 1.86 11.58 6.01
C ALA A 23 0.66 11.29 5.09
N LEU A 24 -0.01 10.16 5.28
CA LEU A 24 -1.21 9.80 4.52
C LEU A 24 -2.38 10.74 4.78
N ARG A 25 -2.50 11.25 6.00
CA ARG A 25 -3.67 12.05 6.38
C ARG A 25 -3.91 13.26 5.47
N PRO A 26 -2.93 14.16 5.26
CA PRO A 26 -3.15 15.27 4.34
C PRO A 26 -3.30 14.83 2.89
N LEU A 27 -2.66 13.75 2.48
CA LEU A 27 -2.79 13.24 1.12
C LEU A 27 -4.21 12.73 0.85
N ALA A 28 -4.81 12.05 1.82
CA ALA A 28 -6.18 11.52 1.68
C ALA A 28 -7.23 12.63 1.60
N GLU A 29 -6.92 13.84 2.06
CA GLU A 29 -7.80 15.01 1.91
C GLU A 29 -7.83 15.54 0.47
N GLN A 30 -6.74 15.35 -0.28
CA GLN A 30 -6.57 15.90 -1.62
C GLN A 30 -6.75 14.87 -2.72
N TYR A 31 -6.45 13.60 -2.45
CA TYR A 31 -6.44 12.53 -3.44
C TYR A 31 -7.29 11.36 -2.99
N HIS A 32 -7.74 10.58 -3.96
CA HIS A 32 -8.37 9.29 -3.65
C HIS A 32 -7.25 8.27 -3.44
N ILE A 33 -7.06 7.84 -2.20
CA ILE A 33 -5.99 6.90 -1.84
C ILE A 33 -6.54 5.48 -1.76
N ILE A 34 -5.91 4.58 -2.50
CA ILE A 34 -6.20 3.15 -2.41
C ILE A 34 -5.04 2.50 -1.65
N PRO A 35 -5.26 2.05 -0.41
CA PRO A 35 -4.18 1.45 0.39
C PRO A 35 -3.93 0.01 -0.03
N ILE A 36 -2.66 -0.32 -0.19
CA ILE A 36 -2.20 -1.68 -0.51
C ILE A 36 -1.19 -2.08 0.55
N LEU A 37 -1.35 -3.25 1.16
CA LEU A 37 -0.43 -3.72 2.18
C LEU A 37 0.24 -5.02 1.72
N SER A 38 1.54 -5.14 2.02
CA SER A 38 2.23 -6.42 1.91
C SER A 38 1.67 -7.41 2.94
N ASN A 39 1.92 -8.69 2.74
CA ASN A 39 1.46 -9.69 3.70
C ASN A 39 2.02 -9.42 5.10
N ALA A 40 3.29 -9.07 5.19
CA ALA A 40 3.92 -8.75 6.47
C ALA A 40 3.24 -7.55 7.15
N ALA A 41 2.97 -6.49 6.40
CA ALA A 41 2.32 -5.30 6.94
C ALA A 41 0.88 -5.58 7.40
N TYR A 42 0.18 -6.44 6.68
CA TYR A 42 -1.21 -6.77 6.98
C TYR A 42 -1.36 -7.69 8.21
N GLU A 43 -0.45 -8.64 8.38
CA GLU A 43 -0.63 -9.75 9.31
C GLU A 43 0.21 -9.65 10.59
N THR A 44 1.30 -8.88 10.58
CA THR A 44 2.29 -8.95 11.66
C THR A 44 1.99 -7.95 12.76
N ASP A 45 1.78 -8.45 13.97
CA ASP A 45 1.82 -7.61 15.17
C ASP A 45 3.28 -7.33 15.51
N SER A 46 3.58 -6.08 15.84
CA SER A 46 4.95 -5.67 16.16
C SER A 46 4.99 -4.95 17.51
N ARG A 47 6.17 -4.63 17.98
CA ARG A 47 6.34 -3.84 19.21
C ARG A 47 5.75 -2.43 19.08
N PHE A 48 5.44 -2.00 17.87
CA PHE A 48 4.85 -0.68 17.60
C PHE A 48 3.31 -0.72 17.62
N GLY A 49 2.73 -1.90 17.71
CA GLY A 49 1.31 -2.08 17.85
C GLY A 49 0.76 -3.27 17.08
N PRO A 50 -0.49 -3.67 17.36
CA PRO A 50 -1.16 -4.74 16.64
C PRO A 50 -1.44 -4.35 15.19
N ALA A 51 -1.32 -5.32 14.28
CA ALA A 51 -1.63 -5.10 12.86
C ALA A 51 -3.07 -4.60 12.65
N ALA A 52 -4.01 -5.14 13.42
CA ALA A 52 -5.42 -4.75 13.32
C ALA A 52 -5.65 -3.26 13.59
N ASP A 53 -4.90 -2.67 14.50
CA ASP A 53 -5.03 -1.25 14.83
C ASP A 53 -4.52 -0.38 13.67
N PHE A 54 -3.40 -0.74 13.07
CA PHE A 54 -2.87 -0.04 11.91
C PHE A 54 -3.81 -0.16 10.71
N ARG A 55 -4.36 -1.36 10.46
CA ARG A 55 -5.31 -1.56 9.37
C ARG A 55 -6.54 -0.67 9.54
N ARG A 56 -7.10 -0.62 10.73
CA ARG A 56 -8.28 0.21 11.01
C ARG A 56 -7.98 1.69 10.78
N GLU A 57 -6.84 2.15 11.26
CA GLU A 57 -6.44 3.55 11.09
C GLU A 57 -6.26 3.92 9.62
N ILE A 58 -5.60 3.05 8.86
CA ILE A 58 -5.39 3.28 7.42
C ILE A 58 -6.72 3.31 6.67
N GLU A 59 -7.61 2.38 6.96
CA GLU A 59 -8.94 2.35 6.31
C GLU A 59 -9.77 3.57 6.68
N ASP A 60 -9.68 4.04 7.92
CA ASP A 60 -10.39 5.25 8.34
C ASP A 60 -9.86 6.49 7.60
N ILE A 61 -8.54 6.61 7.46
CA ILE A 61 -7.93 7.75 6.75
C ILE A 61 -8.31 7.75 5.28
N CYS A 62 -8.19 6.60 4.62
CA CYS A 62 -8.37 6.49 3.18
C CYS A 62 -9.84 6.33 2.77
N GLN A 63 -10.71 5.94 3.68
CA GLN A 63 -12.11 5.63 3.39
C GLN A 63 -12.23 4.58 2.28
N GLU A 64 -11.32 3.61 2.30
CA GLU A 64 -11.22 2.50 1.36
C GLU A 64 -10.77 1.26 2.11
N ARG A 65 -11.23 0.10 1.66
CA ARG A 65 -10.71 -1.15 2.21
C ARG A 65 -9.26 -1.37 1.73
N ILE A 66 -8.46 -1.98 2.59
CA ILE A 66 -7.09 -2.34 2.25
C ILE A 66 -7.09 -3.46 1.22
N ARG A 67 -6.25 -3.32 0.18
CA ARG A 67 -5.96 -4.37 -0.81
C ARG A 67 -4.75 -5.14 -0.31
N HIS A 68 -4.90 -6.43 -0.05
CA HIS A 68 -3.84 -7.22 0.57
C HIS A 68 -3.66 -8.62 -0.02
N THR A 69 -4.37 -8.93 -1.10
CA THR A 69 -4.24 -10.20 -1.80
C THR A 69 -3.94 -9.97 -3.27
N LEU A 70 -3.45 -10.99 -3.97
CA LEU A 70 -3.21 -10.88 -5.41
C LEU A 70 -4.49 -10.56 -6.18
N PRO A 71 -5.63 -11.21 -5.92
CA PRO A 71 -6.88 -10.82 -6.58
C PRO A 71 -7.29 -9.38 -6.31
N ASP A 72 -6.97 -8.82 -5.16
CA ASP A 72 -7.29 -7.43 -4.84
C ASP A 72 -6.56 -6.43 -5.74
N VAL A 73 -5.34 -6.74 -6.15
CA VAL A 73 -4.49 -5.82 -6.92
C VAL A 73 -4.46 -6.14 -8.41
N GLU A 74 -4.94 -7.30 -8.81
CA GLU A 74 -4.97 -7.71 -10.20
C GLU A 74 -5.66 -6.69 -11.13
N PRO A 75 -6.80 -6.07 -10.74
CA PRO A 75 -7.48 -5.11 -11.61
C PRO A 75 -6.67 -3.86 -11.95
N PHE A 76 -5.63 -3.53 -11.18
CA PHE A 76 -4.85 -2.31 -11.43
C PHE A 76 -4.08 -2.34 -12.75
N GLY A 77 -3.78 -3.52 -13.29
CA GLY A 77 -3.14 -3.64 -14.58
C GLY A 77 -4.08 -3.33 -15.76
N PRO A 78 -5.06 -4.21 -16.02
CA PRO A 78 -5.93 -4.03 -17.18
C PRO A 78 -6.82 -2.81 -17.12
N ARG A 79 -7.22 -2.36 -15.93
CA ARG A 79 -8.13 -1.23 -15.77
C ARG A 79 -7.42 0.11 -15.62
N ALA A 80 -6.11 0.11 -15.42
CA ALA A 80 -5.29 1.33 -15.29
C ALA A 80 -5.95 2.37 -14.36
N THR A 81 -6.40 1.93 -13.18
CA THR A 81 -7.20 2.77 -12.28
C THR A 81 -6.37 3.69 -11.38
N LEU A 82 -5.05 3.51 -11.35
CA LEU A 82 -4.17 4.33 -10.54
C LEU A 82 -3.45 5.36 -11.42
N ASP A 83 -3.47 6.61 -10.99
CA ASP A 83 -2.69 7.66 -11.63
C ASP A 83 -1.24 7.63 -11.18
N LEU A 84 -1.00 7.19 -9.95
CA LEU A 84 0.33 7.09 -9.36
C LEU A 84 0.34 5.94 -8.37
N LEU A 85 1.46 5.27 -8.24
CA LEU A 85 1.68 4.25 -7.22
C LEU A 85 2.90 4.63 -6.39
N VAL A 86 2.69 4.76 -5.09
CA VAL A 86 3.74 5.08 -4.12
C VAL A 86 3.97 3.86 -3.24
N VAL A 87 5.23 3.51 -3.01
CA VAL A 87 5.59 2.44 -2.07
C VAL A 87 6.36 3.06 -0.92
N ALA A 88 5.75 3.13 0.24
CA ALA A 88 6.35 3.71 1.44
C ALA A 88 5.68 3.15 2.70
N PRO A 89 6.40 2.57 3.65
CA PRO A 89 7.83 2.25 3.52
C PRO A 89 8.07 1.12 2.52
N CYS A 90 9.26 1.10 1.92
CA CYS A 90 9.67 0.04 1.01
C CYS A 90 10.80 -0.76 1.67
N THR A 91 10.56 -2.05 1.95
CA THR A 91 11.60 -2.90 2.53
C THR A 91 12.64 -3.27 1.48
N GLY A 92 13.84 -3.65 1.95
CA GLY A 92 14.88 -4.17 1.07
C GLY A 92 14.43 -5.40 0.29
N ASN A 93 13.63 -6.26 0.92
CA ASN A 93 13.06 -7.44 0.26
C ASN A 93 12.16 -7.03 -0.93
N THR A 94 11.28 -6.06 -0.70
CA THR A 94 10.40 -5.55 -1.76
C THR A 94 11.21 -4.91 -2.88
N LEU A 95 12.17 -4.06 -2.53
CA LEU A 95 13.02 -3.41 -3.52
C LEU A 95 13.81 -4.41 -4.35
N GLY A 96 14.37 -5.43 -3.71
CA GLY A 96 15.10 -6.49 -4.40
C GLY A 96 14.22 -7.27 -5.37
N LYS A 97 12.99 -7.58 -4.97
CA LYS A 97 12.02 -8.24 -5.84
C LYS A 97 11.66 -7.37 -7.04
N LEU A 98 11.38 -6.09 -6.81
CA LEU A 98 11.07 -5.16 -7.90
C LEU A 98 12.22 -5.06 -8.90
N ALA A 99 13.45 -4.97 -8.41
CA ALA A 99 14.65 -4.90 -9.27
C ALA A 99 14.83 -6.16 -10.12
N ASN A 100 14.33 -7.30 -9.67
CA ASN A 100 14.45 -8.58 -10.37
C ASN A 100 13.17 -9.03 -11.06
N GLY A 101 12.16 -8.16 -11.13
CA GLY A 101 10.90 -8.46 -11.83
C GLY A 101 10.02 -9.50 -11.14
N ILE A 102 10.19 -9.72 -9.85
CA ILE A 102 9.41 -10.70 -9.08
C ILE A 102 8.13 -10.05 -8.58
N ALA A 103 6.98 -10.63 -8.91
CA ALA A 103 5.67 -10.08 -8.59
C ALA A 103 4.80 -11.12 -7.87
N ASP A 104 5.26 -11.59 -6.73
CA ASP A 104 4.63 -12.70 -5.99
C ASP A 104 3.86 -12.25 -4.74
N SER A 105 3.67 -10.95 -4.55
CA SER A 105 2.97 -10.39 -3.39
C SER A 105 2.08 -9.23 -3.83
N PRO A 106 1.11 -8.81 -2.99
CA PRO A 106 0.23 -7.70 -3.37
C PRO A 106 0.98 -6.44 -3.81
N VAL A 107 2.00 -6.03 -3.05
CA VAL A 107 2.75 -4.82 -3.38
C VAL A 107 3.57 -4.98 -4.66
N THR A 108 4.33 -6.06 -4.78
CA THR A 108 5.17 -6.27 -5.96
C THR A 108 4.33 -6.50 -7.21
N PHE A 109 3.20 -7.21 -7.09
CA PHE A 109 2.29 -7.39 -8.21
C PHE A 109 1.66 -6.07 -8.64
N ALA A 110 1.22 -5.24 -7.70
CA ALA A 110 0.66 -3.93 -8.02
C ALA A 110 1.66 -3.05 -8.77
N CYS A 111 2.92 -3.06 -8.35
CA CYS A 111 3.98 -2.31 -9.02
C CYS A 111 4.17 -2.79 -10.46
N LYS A 112 4.24 -4.10 -10.67
CA LYS A 112 4.41 -4.66 -12.01
C LYS A 112 3.19 -4.36 -12.89
N ALA A 113 2.00 -4.51 -12.35
CA ALA A 113 0.76 -4.26 -13.08
C ALA A 113 0.64 -2.78 -13.49
N HIS A 114 1.11 -1.87 -12.65
CA HIS A 114 1.03 -0.43 -12.92
C HIS A 114 2.04 0.02 -14.00
N LEU A 115 3.13 -0.69 -14.14
CA LEU A 115 4.10 -0.38 -15.18
C LEU A 115 3.55 -0.70 -16.56
#